data_15eff72fc7408ff521fbfe29556a1dc9
#
_entry.id   15eff72fc7408ff521fbfe29556a1dc9
#
_cell.length_a   1.000
_cell.length_b   1.000
_cell.length_c   1.000
_cell.angle_alpha   90.00
_cell.angle_beta   90.00
_cell.angle_gamma   90.00
#
_symmetry.space_group_name_H-M   'P 1'
#
loop_
_entity.id
_entity.type
_entity.pdbx_description
1 polymer ?
#
loop_
_entity_poly.entity_id
_entity_poly.type
_entity_poly.pdbx_seq_one_letter_code
_entity_poly.pdbx_strand_id
1 'polypeptide(L)'
;MINLRIEVIKYSKMLNTKKLSALRSGNISARYKDGFLITPSGAKYSLLKSKDIVFVSLKGEFDKKKGIPSSEWRFHQDIYNNKKEAKAIVHAHSNYATAISTHGKGIPAFHYMVAMAGGNDIKCAKYATYGTRELSKNILKALRQRNACLI
;
A
#
# COMPACT_ATOMS: atom_id res chain seq x y z
N MET A 1 -0.13 8.83 -23.48
CA MET A 1 0.69 8.65 -22.26
C MET A 1 -0.24 8.51 -21.07
N ILE A 2 -0.18 7.41 -20.32
CA ILE A 2 -1.07 7.16 -19.16
C ILE A 2 -0.73 8.19 -18.08
N ASN A 3 -1.75 8.92 -17.61
CA ASN A 3 -1.57 9.83 -16.48
C ASN A 3 -1.67 9.03 -15.16
N LEU A 4 -0.53 8.68 -14.59
CA LEU A 4 -0.45 7.87 -13.35
C LEU A 4 -1.23 8.45 -12.17
N ARG A 5 -1.40 9.79 -12.09
CA ARG A 5 -2.22 10.39 -11.03
C ARG A 5 -3.69 10.00 -11.18
N ILE A 6 -4.18 9.95 -12.43
CA ILE A 6 -5.56 9.50 -12.72
C ILE A 6 -5.71 8.03 -12.38
N GLU A 7 -4.72 7.18 -12.70
CA GLU A 7 -4.77 5.75 -12.35
C GLU A 7 -4.77 5.54 -10.83
N VAL A 8 -3.90 6.24 -10.08
CA VAL A 8 -3.90 6.17 -8.60
C VAL A 8 -5.28 6.54 -8.06
N ILE A 9 -5.92 7.61 -8.56
CA ILE A 9 -7.27 8.02 -8.14
C ILE A 9 -8.31 6.94 -8.50
N LYS A 10 -8.27 6.41 -9.72
CA LYS A 10 -9.20 5.37 -10.18
C LYS A 10 -9.17 4.17 -9.26
N TYR A 11 -8.00 3.62 -8.97
CA TYR A 11 -7.86 2.45 -8.11
C TYR A 11 -8.16 2.76 -6.64
N SER A 12 -7.89 3.98 -6.17
CA SER A 12 -8.29 4.40 -4.81
C SER A 12 -9.82 4.42 -4.65
N LYS A 13 -10.55 4.92 -5.64
CA LYS A 13 -12.02 4.84 -5.66
C LYS A 13 -12.51 3.40 -5.66
N MET A 14 -11.80 2.51 -6.37
CA MET A 14 -12.14 1.08 -6.41
C MET A 14 -11.98 0.40 -5.05
N LEU A 15 -11.07 0.82 -4.17
CA LEU A 15 -10.98 0.29 -2.80
C LEU A 15 -12.32 0.42 -2.07
N ASN A 16 -12.99 1.56 -2.19
CA ASN A 16 -14.29 1.78 -1.56
C ASN A 16 -15.42 1.06 -2.32
N THR A 17 -15.50 1.21 -3.65
CA THR A 17 -16.60 0.63 -4.43
C THR A 17 -16.60 -0.90 -4.44
N LYS A 18 -15.43 -1.53 -4.31
CA LYS A 18 -15.26 -2.98 -4.18
C LYS A 18 -15.29 -3.45 -2.72
N LYS A 19 -15.57 -2.57 -1.76
CA LYS A 19 -15.62 -2.87 -0.32
C LYS A 19 -14.30 -3.48 0.22
N LEU A 20 -13.17 -3.13 -0.39
CA LEU A 20 -11.84 -3.55 0.04
C LEU A 20 -11.25 -2.67 1.14
N SER A 21 -11.81 -1.48 1.33
CA SER A 21 -11.47 -0.55 2.41
C SER A 21 -12.68 0.29 2.75
N ALA A 22 -12.98 0.38 4.04
CA ALA A 22 -14.05 1.23 4.54
C ALA A 22 -13.57 2.68 4.70
N LEU A 23 -14.48 3.64 4.58
CA LEU A 23 -14.25 5.05 4.87
C LEU A 23 -13.03 5.64 4.13
N ARG A 24 -11.97 5.98 4.88
CA ARG A 24 -10.70 6.58 4.40
C ARG A 24 -9.50 5.69 4.66
N SER A 25 -9.74 4.41 4.98
CA SER A 25 -8.67 3.44 5.22
C SER A 25 -8.06 2.96 3.91
N GLY A 26 -6.84 2.41 4.01
CA GLY A 26 -6.07 2.00 2.86
C GLY A 26 -5.38 3.15 2.14
N ASN A 27 -4.51 2.84 1.21
CA ASN A 27 -3.80 3.81 0.38
C ASN A 27 -3.20 3.13 -0.85
N ILE A 28 -2.93 3.92 -1.88
CA ILE A 28 -2.38 3.43 -3.15
C ILE A 28 -1.23 4.31 -3.56
N SER A 29 -0.18 3.70 -4.06
CA SER A 29 0.91 4.40 -4.71
C SER A 29 1.31 3.75 -6.04
N ALA A 30 1.95 4.54 -6.90
CA ALA A 30 2.57 4.08 -8.13
C ALA A 30 3.97 4.66 -8.26
N ARG A 31 4.94 3.84 -8.67
CA ARG A 31 6.33 4.28 -8.92
C ARG A 31 6.35 5.35 -10.00
N TYR A 32 7.05 6.43 -9.78
CA TYR A 32 7.15 7.55 -10.69
C TYR A 32 8.49 8.25 -10.57
N LYS A 33 9.26 8.31 -11.65
CA LYS A 33 10.61 8.90 -11.69
C LYS A 33 11.50 8.32 -10.58
N ASP A 34 12.13 9.18 -9.80
CA ASP A 34 13.00 8.90 -8.65
C ASP A 34 12.22 8.76 -7.33
N GLY A 35 10.91 8.47 -7.42
CA GLY A 35 10.02 8.35 -6.26
C GLY A 35 8.75 7.60 -6.59
N PHE A 36 7.67 8.04 -5.98
CA PHE A 36 6.34 7.50 -6.20
C PHE A 36 5.25 8.54 -5.96
N LEU A 37 4.12 8.34 -6.61
CA LEU A 37 2.88 9.07 -6.38
C LEU A 37 2.04 8.29 -5.39
N ILE A 38 1.46 8.95 -4.37
CA ILE A 38 0.66 8.30 -3.33
C ILE A 38 -0.59 9.10 -3.00
N THR A 39 -1.64 8.44 -2.59
CA THR A 39 -2.86 9.06 -2.06
C THR A 39 -2.54 9.92 -0.85
N PRO A 40 -3.20 11.10 -0.71
CA PRO A 40 -3.00 11.97 0.44
C PRO A 40 -3.61 11.41 1.72
N SER A 41 -3.11 11.86 2.87
CA SER A 41 -3.62 11.49 4.19
C SER A 41 -5.06 11.93 4.38
N GLY A 42 -5.90 11.04 4.93
CA GLY A 42 -7.25 11.32 5.37
C GLY A 42 -8.25 11.78 4.28
N ALA A 43 -7.92 11.60 3.00
CA ALA A 43 -8.74 12.08 1.91
C ALA A 43 -9.95 11.17 1.62
N LYS A 44 -11.07 11.79 1.26
CA LYS A 44 -12.23 11.08 0.70
C LYS A 44 -11.96 10.79 -0.78
N TYR A 45 -11.76 9.52 -1.14
CA TYR A 45 -11.31 9.13 -2.49
C TYR A 45 -12.26 9.55 -3.61
N SER A 46 -13.57 9.64 -3.35
CA SER A 46 -14.55 10.13 -4.34
C SER A 46 -14.30 11.58 -4.79
N LEU A 47 -13.64 12.39 -3.96
CA LEU A 47 -13.40 13.81 -4.21
C LEU A 47 -11.99 14.12 -4.74
N LEU A 48 -11.10 13.12 -4.83
CA LEU A 48 -9.72 13.30 -5.27
C LEU A 48 -9.63 13.86 -6.70
N LYS A 49 -8.74 14.83 -6.85
CA LYS A 49 -8.29 15.42 -8.12
C LYS A 49 -6.81 15.10 -8.35
N SER A 50 -6.34 15.17 -9.58
CA SER A 50 -4.93 14.85 -9.92
C SER A 50 -3.92 15.65 -9.11
N LYS A 51 -4.22 16.91 -8.77
CA LYS A 51 -3.34 17.77 -7.96
C LYS A 51 -3.17 17.30 -6.52
N ASP A 52 -4.15 16.51 -6.00
CA ASP A 52 -4.15 16.05 -4.60
C ASP A 52 -3.23 14.84 -4.38
N ILE A 53 -2.85 14.15 -5.47
CA ILE A 53 -1.90 13.03 -5.37
C ILE A 53 -0.51 13.57 -5.09
N VAL A 54 0.11 13.08 -4.01
CA VAL A 54 1.39 13.59 -3.52
C VAL A 54 2.55 12.81 -4.13
N PHE A 55 3.60 13.51 -4.55
CA PHE A 55 4.88 12.90 -4.92
C PHE A 55 5.76 12.79 -3.68
N VAL A 56 6.38 11.62 -3.48
CA VAL A 56 7.38 11.36 -2.45
C VAL A 56 8.62 10.77 -3.13
N SER A 57 9.80 11.35 -2.87
CA SER A 57 11.07 10.81 -3.38
C SER A 57 11.43 9.49 -2.69
N LEU A 58 12.33 8.68 -3.31
CA LEU A 58 12.87 7.48 -2.65
C LEU A 58 13.72 7.81 -1.40
N LYS A 59 14.07 9.07 -1.18
CA LYS A 59 14.72 9.57 0.05
C LYS A 59 13.71 9.94 1.14
N GLY A 60 12.39 9.95 0.83
CA GLY A 60 11.33 10.31 1.77
C GLY A 60 11.01 11.80 1.82
N GLU A 61 11.44 12.55 0.82
CA GLU A 61 11.21 13.99 0.72
C GLU A 61 9.91 14.27 -0.05
N PHE A 62 9.13 15.22 0.42
CA PHE A 62 7.94 15.71 -0.26
C PHE A 62 7.68 17.17 0.04
N ASP A 63 7.04 17.87 -0.87
CA ASP A 63 6.67 19.28 -0.73
C ASP A 63 5.36 19.41 0.06
N LYS A 64 5.45 19.81 1.32
CA LYS A 64 4.30 20.02 2.21
C LYS A 64 3.28 21.02 1.67
N LYS A 65 3.71 21.98 0.84
CA LYS A 65 2.81 22.97 0.21
C LYS A 65 1.92 22.31 -0.87
N LYS A 66 2.37 21.20 -1.45
CA LYS A 66 1.62 20.42 -2.46
C LYS A 66 0.76 19.31 -1.89
N GLY A 67 0.87 19.06 -0.58
CA GLY A 67 0.05 18.08 0.12
C GLY A 67 0.82 17.21 1.12
N ILE A 68 0.08 16.51 1.95
CA ILE A 68 0.62 15.58 2.94
C ILE A 68 0.31 14.16 2.45
N PRO A 69 1.32 13.29 2.22
CA PRO A 69 1.11 11.92 1.78
C PRO A 69 0.38 11.12 2.88
N SER A 70 -0.19 9.97 2.51
CA SER A 70 -0.70 8.99 3.48
C SER A 70 0.28 8.84 4.64
N SER A 71 -0.24 8.74 5.87
CA SER A 71 0.57 8.51 7.07
C SER A 71 1.46 7.27 6.99
N GLU A 72 1.12 6.35 6.10
CA GLU A 72 1.81 5.08 5.88
C GLU A 72 2.82 5.11 4.71
N TRP A 73 3.14 6.28 4.17
CA TRP A 73 4.06 6.44 3.04
C TRP A 73 5.43 5.76 3.24
N ARG A 74 5.86 5.56 4.51
CA ARG A 74 7.17 4.98 4.84
C ARG A 74 7.31 3.54 4.34
N PHE A 75 6.34 2.68 4.57
CA PHE A 75 6.46 1.31 4.07
C PHE A 75 6.36 1.26 2.53
N HIS A 76 5.63 2.19 1.88
CA HIS A 76 5.68 2.30 0.42
C HIS A 76 7.09 2.65 -0.07
N GLN A 77 7.72 3.65 0.56
CA GLN A 77 9.11 4.03 0.26
C GLN A 77 10.06 2.84 0.42
N ASP A 78 9.98 2.15 1.55
CA ASP A 78 10.87 1.05 1.86
C ASP A 78 10.65 -0.14 0.92
N ILE A 79 9.41 -0.44 0.54
CA ILE A 79 9.12 -1.46 -0.48
C ILE A 79 9.72 -1.03 -1.83
N TYR A 80 9.54 0.22 -2.28
CA TYR A 80 10.12 0.67 -3.54
C TYR A 80 11.65 0.67 -3.53
N ASN A 81 12.28 0.94 -2.39
CA ASN A 81 13.74 0.88 -2.25
C ASN A 81 14.26 -0.56 -2.32
N ASN A 82 13.54 -1.53 -1.77
CA ASN A 82 13.98 -2.93 -1.65
C ASN A 82 13.47 -3.84 -2.78
N LYS A 83 12.36 -3.47 -3.46
CA LYS A 83 11.75 -4.24 -4.56
C LYS A 83 11.68 -3.37 -5.80
N LYS A 84 12.75 -3.40 -6.60
CA LYS A 84 12.89 -2.56 -7.83
C LYS A 84 11.82 -2.87 -8.87
N GLU A 85 11.36 -4.11 -8.90
CA GLU A 85 10.29 -4.61 -9.77
C GLU A 85 8.91 -4.08 -9.40
N ALA A 86 8.67 -3.66 -8.15
CA ALA A 86 7.39 -3.14 -7.71
C ALA A 86 7.04 -1.84 -8.45
N LYS A 87 5.95 -1.86 -9.21
CA LYS A 87 5.45 -0.70 -9.98
C LYS A 87 4.33 0.05 -9.25
N ALA A 88 3.56 -0.66 -8.43
CA ALA A 88 2.47 -0.10 -7.63
C ALA A 88 2.35 -0.85 -6.30
N ILE A 89 1.81 -0.19 -5.29
CA ILE A 89 1.51 -0.77 -3.99
C ILE A 89 0.08 -0.40 -3.62
N VAL A 90 -0.68 -1.40 -3.18
CA VAL A 90 -2.05 -1.25 -2.71
C VAL A 90 -2.10 -1.74 -1.27
N HIS A 91 -2.50 -0.87 -0.36
CA HIS A 91 -2.85 -1.22 1.01
C HIS A 91 -4.38 -1.17 1.15
N ALA A 92 -4.96 -2.25 1.64
CA ALA A 92 -6.41 -2.41 1.77
C ALA A 92 -6.77 -3.03 3.12
N HIS A 93 -8.01 -2.83 3.55
CA HIS A 93 -8.57 -3.36 4.79
C HIS A 93 -9.76 -4.27 4.47
N SER A 94 -9.57 -5.29 3.62
CA SER A 94 -10.65 -6.23 3.32
C SER A 94 -11.00 -7.05 4.57
N ASN A 95 -12.29 -7.21 4.86
CA ASN A 95 -12.79 -7.72 6.13
C ASN A 95 -12.16 -9.04 6.57
N TYR A 96 -12.10 -10.03 5.67
CA TYR A 96 -11.56 -11.36 6.01
C TYR A 96 -10.04 -11.33 6.21
N ALA A 97 -9.30 -10.60 5.36
CA ALA A 97 -7.86 -10.48 5.51
C ALA A 97 -7.50 -9.74 6.82
N THR A 98 -8.23 -8.68 7.14
CA THR A 98 -8.07 -7.95 8.40
C THR A 98 -8.39 -8.86 9.60
N ALA A 99 -9.48 -9.61 9.56
CA ALA A 99 -9.82 -10.54 10.64
C ALA A 99 -8.72 -11.59 10.89
N ILE A 100 -8.15 -12.17 9.81
CA ILE A 100 -7.05 -13.14 9.94
C ILE A 100 -5.80 -12.46 10.51
N SER A 101 -5.46 -11.24 10.07
CA SER A 101 -4.27 -10.52 10.52
C SER A 101 -4.31 -10.21 12.02
N THR A 102 -5.49 -9.97 12.60
CA THR A 102 -5.62 -9.72 14.06
C THR A 102 -5.20 -10.92 14.92
N HIS A 103 -5.19 -12.12 14.34
CA HIS A 103 -4.68 -13.34 15.00
C HIS A 103 -3.19 -13.57 14.79
N GLY A 104 -2.49 -12.66 14.07
CA GLY A 104 -1.08 -12.83 13.72
C GLY A 104 -0.81 -14.00 12.78
N LYS A 105 -1.84 -14.53 12.12
CA LYS A 105 -1.76 -15.70 11.23
C LYS A 105 -1.69 -15.30 9.78
N GLY A 106 -0.89 -16.01 9.01
CA GLY A 106 -0.87 -15.91 7.56
C GLY A 106 -1.98 -16.76 6.91
N ILE A 107 -2.07 -16.69 5.58
CA ILE A 107 -2.98 -17.52 4.80
C ILE A 107 -2.17 -18.68 4.21
N PRO A 108 -2.48 -19.95 4.54
CA PRO A 108 -1.75 -21.12 4.06
C PRO A 108 -2.10 -21.44 2.60
N ALA A 109 -1.39 -22.40 2.02
CA ALA A 109 -1.64 -22.92 0.68
C ALA A 109 -2.92 -23.74 0.61
N PHE A 110 -4.09 -23.10 0.60
CA PHE A 110 -5.39 -23.79 0.49
C PHE A 110 -6.03 -23.65 -0.90
N HIS A 111 -5.53 -22.74 -1.74
CA HIS A 111 -6.07 -22.45 -3.06
C HIS A 111 -4.95 -21.96 -3.99
N TYR A 112 -5.00 -22.29 -5.27
CA TYR A 112 -3.96 -21.88 -6.24
C TYR A 112 -3.73 -20.37 -6.31
N MET A 113 -4.74 -19.55 -6.03
CA MET A 113 -4.61 -18.10 -6.00
C MET A 113 -3.60 -17.58 -4.97
N VAL A 114 -3.27 -18.37 -3.93
CA VAL A 114 -2.21 -18.01 -2.97
C VAL A 114 -0.85 -17.86 -3.68
N ALA A 115 -0.61 -18.64 -4.75
CA ALA A 115 0.61 -18.54 -5.55
C ALA A 115 0.79 -17.15 -6.21
N MET A 116 -0.28 -16.40 -6.45
CA MET A 116 -0.21 -15.02 -6.96
C MET A 116 0.49 -14.07 -5.98
N ALA A 117 0.52 -14.42 -4.69
CA ALA A 117 1.30 -13.71 -3.68
C ALA A 117 2.81 -13.99 -3.76
N GLY A 118 3.27 -14.82 -4.70
CA GLY A 118 4.69 -15.11 -4.94
C GLY A 118 5.22 -16.30 -4.15
N GLY A 119 4.36 -17.20 -3.66
CA GLY A 119 4.78 -18.39 -2.94
C GLY A 119 3.60 -19.25 -2.50
N ASN A 120 3.82 -20.15 -1.54
CA ASN A 120 2.83 -21.09 -1.03
C ASN A 120 2.06 -20.59 0.20
N ASP A 121 2.29 -19.37 0.63
CA ASP A 121 1.56 -18.72 1.73
C ASP A 121 1.49 -17.20 1.53
N ILE A 122 0.56 -16.53 2.22
CA ILE A 122 0.56 -15.09 2.41
C ILE A 122 0.94 -14.86 3.88
N LYS A 123 2.14 -14.35 4.12
CA LYS A 123 2.66 -14.14 5.48
C LYS A 123 1.96 -13.00 6.18
N CYS A 124 1.79 -13.10 7.51
CA CYS A 124 1.39 -12.00 8.36
C CYS A 124 2.65 -11.31 8.92
N ALA A 125 2.76 -10.00 8.73
CA ALA A 125 3.81 -9.20 9.35
C ALA A 125 3.54 -9.09 10.86
N LYS A 126 4.62 -9.00 11.66
CA LYS A 126 4.47 -8.69 13.08
C LYS A 126 3.83 -7.31 13.23
N TYR A 127 2.84 -7.18 14.10
CA TYR A 127 2.18 -5.90 14.37
C TYR A 127 3.16 -4.84 14.86
N ALA A 128 2.97 -3.63 14.39
CA ALA A 128 3.57 -2.40 14.92
C ALA A 128 2.65 -1.22 14.56
N THR A 129 2.76 -0.12 15.28
CA THR A 129 1.94 1.08 15.05
C THR A 129 2.10 1.59 13.62
N TYR A 130 1.00 1.99 13.00
CA TYR A 130 0.99 2.52 11.63
C TYR A 130 1.94 3.73 11.47
N GLY A 131 2.53 3.89 10.29
CA GLY A 131 3.44 4.97 9.97
C GLY A 131 4.84 4.85 10.60
N THR A 132 5.11 3.82 11.43
CA THR A 132 6.41 3.64 12.08
C THR A 132 7.41 2.93 11.18
N ARG A 133 8.71 3.12 11.49
CA ARG A 133 9.79 2.35 10.84
C ARG A 133 9.74 0.87 11.21
N GLU A 134 9.24 0.55 12.40
CA GLU A 134 9.11 -0.84 12.84
C GLU A 134 8.11 -1.59 11.97
N LEU A 135 6.91 -1.02 11.74
CA LEU A 135 5.93 -1.61 10.83
C LEU A 135 6.53 -1.83 9.44
N SER A 136 7.24 -0.83 8.90
CA SER A 136 7.86 -0.93 7.58
C SER A 136 8.87 -2.09 7.50
N LYS A 137 9.73 -2.27 8.53
CA LYS A 137 10.67 -3.39 8.62
C LYS A 137 9.95 -4.75 8.68
N ASN A 138 8.86 -4.83 9.46
CA ASN A 138 8.07 -6.06 9.59
C ASN A 138 7.40 -6.43 8.27
N ILE A 139 6.86 -5.44 7.55
CA ILE A 139 6.29 -5.62 6.21
C ILE A 139 7.35 -6.13 5.22
N LEU A 140 8.54 -5.51 5.16
CA LEU A 140 9.62 -5.96 4.27
C LEU A 140 10.03 -7.41 4.57
N LYS A 141 10.09 -7.80 5.85
CA LYS A 141 10.37 -9.18 6.24
C LYS A 141 9.29 -10.14 5.73
N ALA A 142 8.01 -9.78 5.87
CA ALA A 142 6.90 -10.60 5.40
C ALA A 142 6.84 -10.66 3.85
N LEU A 143 7.19 -9.58 3.16
CA LEU A 143 7.26 -9.49 1.70
C LEU A 143 8.52 -10.12 1.08
N ARG A 144 9.43 -10.70 1.88
CA ARG A 144 10.61 -11.36 1.33
C ARG A 144 10.17 -12.54 0.45
N GLN A 145 10.48 -12.47 -0.86
CA GLN A 145 10.03 -13.44 -1.87
C GLN A 145 8.49 -13.56 -1.97
N ARG A 146 7.76 -12.50 -1.65
CA ARG A 146 6.29 -12.44 -1.73
C ARG A 146 5.85 -11.13 -2.41
N ASN A 147 4.68 -11.16 -3.03
CA ASN A 147 4.03 -9.99 -3.66
C ASN A 147 2.91 -9.42 -2.78
N ALA A 148 2.52 -10.14 -1.75
CA ALA A 148 1.51 -9.70 -0.78
C ALA A 148 1.85 -10.21 0.63
N CYS A 149 1.38 -9.48 1.64
CA CYS A 149 1.39 -9.90 3.05
C CYS A 149 0.18 -9.32 3.77
N LEU A 150 -0.19 -9.92 4.89
CA LEU A 150 -1.08 -9.35 5.89
C LEU A 150 -0.28 -8.46 6.85
N ILE A 151 -0.90 -7.42 7.39
CA ILE A 151 -0.32 -6.50 8.36
C ILE A 151 -1.31 -6.17 9.47
#